data_aa319768405b6d298d8f6f606e4c5ebb
#
_entry.id   aa319768405b6d298d8f6f606e4c5ebb
#
_cell.length_a   1.000
_cell.length_b   1.000
_cell.length_c   1.000
_cell.angle_alpha   90.00
_cell.angle_beta   90.00
_cell.angle_gamma   90.00
#
_symmetry.space_group_name_H-M   'P 1'
#
loop_
_entity.id
_entity.type
_entity.pdbx_description
1 polymer ?
#
loop_
_entity_poly.entity_id
_entity_poly.type
_entity_poly.pdbx_seq_one_letter_code
_entity_poly.pdbx_strand_id
1 'polypeptide(L)'
;MVLSDRSIKEALENGRIIVDPLGEDCIQPSSVDLHIDQYFRVFRNHSQRVIDVREAQEDLTELIDVGPDSPMILHPGEFMLGSTTERIAIPSDIVARLDGKSSLGRLGLVIHSTAGFVDAGWDGHITLELSNVANLPITLYPGMKIGQISFFEMTTPADRPYGSSGLGSKYKGQRGPTPSRYSENFKKP
;
A
#
# COMPACT_ATOMS: atom_id res chain seq x y z
N MET A 1 13.84 -8.71 -14.35
CA MET A 1 13.52 -10.11 -13.95
C MET A 1 12.90 -10.08 -12.55
N VAL A 2 12.06 -11.07 -12.19
CA VAL A 2 11.55 -11.20 -10.82
C VAL A 2 12.68 -11.67 -9.91
N LEU A 3 12.83 -11.08 -8.73
CA LEU A 3 13.79 -11.54 -7.73
C LEU A 3 13.28 -12.81 -7.04
N SER A 4 14.13 -13.81 -6.92
CA SER A 4 13.87 -14.99 -6.09
C SER A 4 14.10 -14.67 -4.61
N ASP A 5 13.69 -15.58 -3.71
CA ASP A 5 13.93 -15.49 -2.27
C ASP A 5 15.40 -15.25 -1.92
N ARG A 6 16.33 -15.91 -2.63
CA ARG A 6 17.78 -15.71 -2.48
C ARG A 6 18.16 -14.26 -2.81
N SER A 7 17.76 -13.77 -3.99
CA SER A 7 18.08 -12.40 -4.42
C SER A 7 17.42 -11.35 -3.54
N ILE A 8 16.22 -11.63 -3.02
CA ILE A 8 15.54 -10.77 -2.04
C ILE A 8 16.34 -10.70 -0.74
N LYS A 9 16.79 -11.84 -0.20
CA LYS A 9 17.63 -11.88 1.02
C LYS A 9 18.92 -11.07 0.83
N GLU A 10 19.63 -11.32 -0.26
CA GLU A 10 20.85 -10.57 -0.59
C GLU A 10 20.59 -9.05 -0.70
N ALA A 11 19.49 -8.65 -1.35
CA ALA A 11 19.12 -7.25 -1.50
C ALA A 11 18.71 -6.57 -0.18
N LEU A 12 18.08 -7.29 0.74
CA LEU A 12 17.77 -6.83 2.09
C LEU A 12 19.04 -6.71 2.96
N GLU A 13 19.91 -7.72 2.94
CA GLU A 13 21.14 -7.75 3.73
C GLU A 13 22.11 -6.62 3.36
N ASN A 14 22.23 -6.32 2.06
CA ASN A 14 23.09 -5.24 1.58
C ASN A 14 22.40 -3.85 1.56
N GLY A 15 21.16 -3.76 2.03
CA GLY A 15 20.39 -2.52 2.13
C GLY A 15 19.92 -1.94 0.78
N ARG A 16 19.99 -2.73 -0.31
CA ARG A 16 19.47 -2.29 -1.63
C ARG A 16 17.96 -2.21 -1.67
N ILE A 17 17.27 -3.10 -0.94
CA ILE A 17 15.85 -3.07 -0.67
C ILE A 17 15.67 -2.95 0.84
N ILE A 18 14.68 -2.18 1.26
CA ILE A 18 14.30 -2.08 2.68
C ILE A 18 12.86 -2.54 2.81
N VAL A 19 12.63 -3.45 3.74
CA VAL A 19 11.32 -3.85 4.28
C VAL A 19 11.48 -3.82 5.80
N ASP A 20 10.92 -2.82 6.46
CA ASP A 20 11.15 -2.57 7.88
C ASP A 20 9.85 -2.25 8.63
N PRO A 21 9.51 -3.06 9.67
CA PRO A 21 10.19 -4.26 10.13
C PRO A 21 10.04 -5.45 9.17
N LEU A 22 11.07 -6.27 9.04
CA LEU A 22 10.96 -7.55 8.34
C LEU A 22 10.47 -8.61 9.32
N GLY A 23 9.24 -9.11 9.11
CA GLY A 23 8.68 -10.16 9.93
C GLY A 23 9.35 -11.52 9.73
N GLU A 24 9.27 -12.38 10.75
CA GLU A 24 9.71 -13.78 10.63
C GLU A 24 8.90 -14.50 9.54
N ASP A 25 9.55 -15.39 8.79
CA ASP A 25 8.93 -16.20 7.72
C ASP A 25 8.13 -15.41 6.67
N CYS A 26 8.49 -14.13 6.46
CA CYS A 26 7.83 -13.29 5.46
C CYS A 26 8.41 -13.42 4.06
N ILE A 27 9.66 -13.89 3.93
CA ILE A 27 10.28 -14.10 2.61
C ILE A 27 9.70 -15.37 1.97
N GLN A 28 9.05 -15.18 0.84
CA GLN A 28 8.42 -16.20 0.02
C GLN A 28 9.28 -16.45 -1.23
N PRO A 29 9.06 -17.49 -2.05
CA PRO A 29 9.89 -17.82 -3.21
C PRO A 29 10.16 -16.67 -4.19
N SER A 30 9.29 -15.66 -4.29
CA SER A 30 9.41 -14.52 -5.21
C SER A 30 8.78 -13.23 -4.67
N SER A 31 8.55 -13.14 -3.36
CA SER A 31 7.90 -11.98 -2.73
C SER A 31 8.22 -11.90 -1.24
N VAL A 32 7.82 -10.81 -0.60
CA VAL A 32 7.81 -10.64 0.85
C VAL A 32 6.38 -10.40 1.30
N ASP A 33 5.92 -11.14 2.31
CA ASP A 33 4.62 -10.91 2.95
C ASP A 33 4.63 -9.58 3.72
N LEU A 34 3.53 -8.85 3.64
CA LEU A 34 3.32 -7.58 4.33
C LEU A 34 2.14 -7.67 5.28
N HIS A 35 2.20 -6.90 6.37
CA HIS A 35 1.20 -6.89 7.42
C HIS A 35 0.39 -5.59 7.38
N ILE A 36 -0.88 -5.68 7.80
CA ILE A 36 -1.73 -4.49 7.94
C ILE A 36 -1.48 -3.81 9.28
N ASP A 37 -1.43 -2.48 9.25
CA ASP A 37 -1.32 -1.64 10.42
C ASP A 37 -2.68 -1.50 11.15
N GLN A 38 -2.68 -0.94 12.35
CA GLN A 38 -3.88 -0.66 13.17
C GLN A 38 -4.66 0.58 12.75
N TYR A 39 -4.10 1.39 11.84
CA TYR A 39 -4.71 2.64 11.39
C TYR A 39 -5.50 2.43 10.09
N PHE A 40 -6.75 2.90 10.08
CA PHE A 40 -7.65 2.83 8.93
C PHE A 40 -8.26 4.19 8.64
N ARG A 41 -8.59 4.47 7.37
CA ARG A 41 -9.41 5.60 6.99
C ARG A 41 -10.73 5.13 6.43
N VAL A 42 -11.81 5.49 7.10
CA VAL A 42 -13.18 5.19 6.67
C VAL A 42 -13.80 6.40 5.97
N PHE A 43 -14.62 6.15 4.97
CA PHE A 43 -15.28 7.19 4.20
C PHE A 43 -16.52 7.74 4.95
N ARG A 44 -16.64 9.05 4.99
CA ARG A 44 -17.81 9.77 5.55
C ARG A 44 -18.88 9.93 4.48
N ASN A 45 -19.62 8.85 4.17
CA ASN A 45 -20.59 8.79 3.07
C ASN A 45 -21.76 9.80 3.18
N HIS A 46 -21.94 10.43 4.33
CA HIS A 46 -23.01 11.41 4.58
C HIS A 46 -22.56 12.88 4.49
N SER A 47 -21.27 13.13 4.37
CA SER A 47 -20.74 14.50 4.36
C SER A 47 -20.76 15.16 2.98
N GLN A 48 -20.75 14.36 1.92
CA GLN A 48 -20.72 14.86 0.54
C GLN A 48 -21.63 14.03 -0.38
N ARG A 49 -22.20 14.70 -1.40
CA ARG A 49 -23.06 14.04 -2.40
C ARG A 49 -22.29 13.46 -3.57
N VAL A 50 -21.10 13.99 -3.83
CA VAL A 50 -20.24 13.62 -4.95
C VAL A 50 -18.77 13.90 -4.59
N ILE A 51 -17.88 13.08 -5.08
CA ILE A 51 -16.44 13.30 -4.99
C ILE A 51 -16.01 14.07 -6.25
N ASP A 52 -15.73 15.37 -6.13
CA ASP A 52 -15.08 16.12 -7.21
C ASP A 52 -13.56 15.96 -7.06
N VAL A 53 -12.94 15.25 -7.98
CA VAL A 53 -11.50 14.94 -7.95
C VAL A 53 -10.59 16.17 -8.10
N ARG A 54 -11.15 17.33 -8.50
CA ARG A 54 -10.42 18.61 -8.61
C ARG A 54 -10.31 19.31 -7.27
N GLU A 55 -11.14 18.97 -6.32
CA GLU A 55 -11.19 19.60 -5.00
C GLU A 55 -10.38 18.78 -3.98
N ALA A 56 -9.81 19.47 -2.99
CA ALA A 56 -9.18 18.80 -1.87
C ALA A 56 -10.26 18.11 -1.03
N GLN A 57 -10.04 16.84 -0.69
CA GLN A 57 -11.02 15.98 -0.01
C GLN A 57 -10.63 15.78 1.47
N GLU A 58 -10.40 16.90 2.20
CA GLU A 58 -9.89 16.87 3.58
C GLU A 58 -10.84 16.13 4.55
N ASP A 59 -12.15 16.33 4.37
CA ASP A 59 -13.20 15.76 5.24
C ASP A 59 -13.84 14.47 4.70
N LEU A 60 -13.34 13.94 3.57
CA LEU A 60 -13.92 12.75 2.94
C LEU A 60 -13.71 11.49 3.76
N THR A 61 -12.60 11.41 4.49
CA THR A 61 -12.24 10.24 5.29
C THR A 61 -11.89 10.61 6.72
N GLU A 62 -12.16 9.70 7.64
CA GLU A 62 -11.79 9.78 9.05
C GLU A 62 -10.74 8.74 9.38
N LEU A 63 -9.69 9.14 10.12
CA LEU A 63 -8.68 8.22 10.62
C LEU A 63 -9.20 7.55 11.88
N ILE A 64 -9.18 6.22 11.88
CA ILE A 64 -9.55 5.37 13.02
C ILE A 64 -8.31 4.58 13.44
N ASP A 65 -8.00 4.63 14.72
CA ASP A 65 -7.04 3.77 15.38
C ASP A 65 -7.83 2.70 16.15
N VAL A 66 -7.75 1.44 15.70
CA VAL A 66 -8.43 0.33 16.40
C VAL A 66 -7.58 -0.25 17.54
N GLY A 67 -6.33 0.19 17.64
CA GLY A 67 -5.36 -0.40 18.56
C GLY A 67 -4.88 -1.80 18.13
N PRO A 68 -3.86 -2.33 18.79
CA PRO A 68 -3.22 -3.58 18.35
C PRO A 68 -4.08 -4.84 18.54
N ASP A 69 -5.03 -4.81 19.47
CA ASP A 69 -5.77 -6.00 19.92
C ASP A 69 -7.22 -6.04 19.40
N SER A 70 -7.69 -4.98 18.72
CA SER A 70 -9.07 -4.90 18.24
C SER A 70 -9.12 -5.02 16.72
N PRO A 71 -10.08 -5.79 16.16
CA PRO A 71 -10.22 -5.89 14.72
C PRO A 71 -10.95 -4.69 14.13
N MET A 72 -10.62 -4.37 12.88
CA MET A 72 -11.47 -3.58 11.99
C MET A 72 -12.44 -4.51 11.25
N ILE A 73 -13.70 -4.13 11.16
CA ILE A 73 -14.72 -4.87 10.41
C ILE A 73 -14.99 -4.15 9.09
N LEU A 74 -14.81 -4.86 7.98
CA LEU A 74 -15.09 -4.38 6.63
C LEU A 74 -16.38 -5.02 6.13
N HIS A 75 -17.48 -4.24 6.07
CA HIS A 75 -18.78 -4.75 5.63
C HIS A 75 -18.85 -4.96 4.11
N PRO A 76 -19.80 -5.78 3.61
CA PRO A 76 -20.01 -5.98 2.19
C PRO A 76 -20.21 -4.65 1.43
N GLY A 77 -19.47 -4.45 0.34
CA GLY A 77 -19.53 -3.24 -0.48
C GLY A 77 -18.85 -2.01 0.12
N GLU A 78 -18.28 -2.10 1.32
CA GLU A 78 -17.48 -1.01 1.88
C GLU A 78 -16.11 -0.91 1.23
N PHE A 79 -15.61 0.32 1.24
CA PHE A 79 -14.26 0.69 0.83
C PHE A 79 -13.60 1.52 1.93
N MET A 80 -12.37 1.18 2.30
CA MET A 80 -11.58 1.94 3.27
C MET A 80 -10.09 1.92 2.89
N LEU A 81 -9.33 2.83 3.45
CA LEU A 81 -7.87 2.81 3.30
C LEU A 81 -7.24 2.21 4.55
N GLY A 82 -6.29 1.32 4.34
CA GLY A 82 -5.34 0.85 5.34
C GLY A 82 -3.91 1.19 4.93
N SER A 83 -2.93 0.71 5.68
CA SER A 83 -1.52 0.81 5.30
C SER A 83 -0.76 -0.44 5.71
N THR A 84 0.38 -0.65 5.10
CA THR A 84 1.33 -1.65 5.57
C THR A 84 1.99 -1.19 6.87
N THR A 85 2.28 -2.14 7.77
CA THR A 85 3.14 -1.91 8.94
C THR A 85 4.56 -1.60 8.48
N GLU A 86 4.99 -2.23 7.39
CA GLU A 86 6.34 -2.12 6.87
C GLU A 86 6.52 -0.83 6.05
N ARG A 87 7.64 -0.16 6.29
CA ARG A 87 8.22 0.80 5.37
C ARG A 87 8.94 0.04 4.27
N ILE A 88 8.66 0.40 3.03
CA ILE A 88 9.30 -0.17 1.83
C ILE A 88 10.16 0.91 1.20
N ALA A 89 11.44 0.61 0.90
CA ALA A 89 12.25 1.47 0.07
C ALA A 89 12.98 0.63 -0.99
N ILE A 90 12.96 1.14 -2.23
CA ILE A 90 13.56 0.48 -3.39
C ILE A 90 14.41 1.48 -4.19
N PRO A 91 15.52 1.03 -4.81
CA PRO A 91 16.39 1.88 -5.60
C PRO A 91 15.78 2.29 -6.95
N SER A 92 16.53 3.05 -7.72
CA SER A 92 16.09 3.54 -9.04
C SER A 92 16.03 2.50 -10.14
N ASP A 93 16.54 1.31 -9.92
CA ASP A 93 16.63 0.20 -10.89
C ASP A 93 15.80 -1.03 -10.51
N ILE A 94 14.98 -0.90 -9.44
CA ILE A 94 13.99 -1.89 -9.02
C ILE A 94 12.63 -1.25 -8.99
N VAL A 95 11.65 -1.90 -9.61
CA VAL A 95 10.22 -1.64 -9.44
C VAL A 95 9.62 -2.77 -8.61
N ALA A 96 8.63 -2.47 -7.79
CA ALA A 96 7.93 -3.49 -7.02
C ALA A 96 6.46 -3.58 -7.41
N ARG A 97 5.82 -4.70 -7.05
CA ARG A 97 4.40 -4.91 -7.26
C ARG A 97 3.77 -5.46 -5.99
N LEU A 98 2.71 -4.78 -5.57
CA LEU A 98 1.83 -5.21 -4.48
C LEU A 98 0.76 -6.14 -5.04
N ASP A 99 0.57 -7.28 -4.42
CA ASP A 99 -0.52 -8.21 -4.68
C ASP A 99 -1.17 -8.67 -3.37
N GLY A 100 -2.46 -9.02 -3.40
CA GLY A 100 -3.17 -9.58 -2.26
C GLY A 100 -2.76 -11.03 -1.98
N LYS A 101 -3.02 -11.49 -0.77
CA LYS A 101 -2.91 -12.92 -0.42
C LYS A 101 -4.07 -13.68 -1.04
N SER A 102 -3.77 -14.72 -1.84
CA SER A 102 -4.81 -15.51 -2.53
C SER A 102 -5.84 -16.15 -1.58
N SER A 103 -5.42 -16.48 -0.35
CA SER A 103 -6.32 -17.01 0.69
C SER A 103 -7.34 -15.97 1.15
N LEU A 104 -6.98 -14.69 1.23
CA LEU A 104 -7.89 -13.60 1.58
C LEU A 104 -8.75 -13.20 0.37
N GLY A 105 -8.18 -13.20 -0.83
CA GLY A 105 -8.92 -12.96 -2.06
C GLY A 105 -10.07 -13.95 -2.28
N ARG A 106 -9.88 -15.23 -1.88
CA ARG A 106 -10.94 -16.25 -1.90
C ARG A 106 -12.07 -16.01 -0.90
N LEU A 107 -11.84 -15.16 0.10
CA LEU A 107 -12.87 -14.69 1.04
C LEU A 107 -13.54 -13.40 0.58
N GLY A 108 -13.10 -12.84 -0.56
CA GLY A 108 -13.66 -11.62 -1.12
C GLY A 108 -12.95 -10.33 -0.68
N LEU A 109 -11.76 -10.44 -0.06
CA LEU A 109 -10.97 -9.26 0.28
C LEU A 109 -10.12 -8.81 -0.92
N VAL A 110 -10.29 -7.57 -1.34
CA VAL A 110 -9.41 -6.86 -2.27
C VAL A 110 -8.58 -5.86 -1.47
N ILE A 111 -7.27 -5.78 -1.72
CA ILE A 111 -6.37 -4.88 -0.98
C ILE A 111 -5.82 -3.72 -1.82
N HIS A 112 -5.99 -3.77 -3.12
CA HIS A 112 -5.75 -2.67 -4.06
C HIS A 112 -6.65 -2.86 -5.28
N SER A 113 -7.15 -1.77 -5.85
CA SER A 113 -8.08 -1.83 -6.98
C SER A 113 -7.37 -1.64 -8.32
N THR A 114 -6.41 -0.72 -8.40
CA THR A 114 -5.84 -0.30 -9.70
C THR A 114 -4.31 -0.14 -9.68
N ALA A 115 -3.71 0.32 -8.60
CA ALA A 115 -2.31 0.75 -8.56
C ALA A 115 -1.44 -0.28 -7.83
N GLY A 116 -1.17 -1.42 -8.48
CA GLY A 116 -0.31 -2.47 -7.91
C GLY A 116 1.19 -2.20 -8.06
N PHE A 117 1.62 -1.31 -8.98
CA PHE A 117 3.03 -0.97 -9.15
C PHE A 117 3.50 0.04 -8.10
N VAL A 118 4.68 -0.21 -7.54
CA VAL A 118 5.44 0.68 -6.66
C VAL A 118 6.66 1.12 -7.44
N ASP A 119 6.67 2.37 -7.86
CA ASP A 119 7.69 2.91 -8.77
C ASP A 119 9.10 2.90 -8.17
N ALA A 120 10.11 2.74 -9.04
CA ALA A 120 11.52 2.82 -8.68
C ALA A 120 11.84 4.14 -7.97
N GLY A 121 12.58 4.06 -6.86
CA GLY A 121 12.87 5.20 -5.98
C GLY A 121 11.81 5.48 -4.92
N TRP A 122 10.80 4.60 -4.78
CA TRP A 122 9.83 4.66 -3.69
C TRP A 122 10.51 4.55 -2.32
N ASP A 123 9.95 5.27 -1.35
CA ASP A 123 10.28 5.17 0.06
C ASP A 123 9.04 5.58 0.88
N GLY A 124 8.53 4.70 1.73
CA GLY A 124 7.36 4.95 2.58
C GLY A 124 6.55 3.69 2.87
N HIS A 125 5.48 3.84 3.66
CA HIS A 125 4.47 2.81 3.86
C HIS A 125 3.55 2.75 2.64
N ILE A 126 2.99 1.58 2.32
CA ILE A 126 2.06 1.45 1.20
C ILE A 126 0.64 1.62 1.72
N THR A 127 -0.12 2.54 1.14
CA THR A 127 -1.56 2.65 1.38
C THR A 127 -2.28 1.52 0.67
N LEU A 128 -3.17 0.84 1.38
CA LEU A 128 -4.00 -0.26 0.89
C LEU A 128 -5.42 0.25 0.62
N GLU A 129 -5.99 -0.14 -0.51
CA GLU A 129 -7.35 0.17 -0.94
C GLU A 129 -8.24 -1.05 -0.65
N LEU A 130 -8.70 -1.15 0.60
CA LEU A 130 -9.40 -2.33 1.10
C LEU A 130 -10.87 -2.31 0.67
N SER A 131 -11.32 -3.38 0.04
CA SER A 131 -12.72 -3.56 -0.37
C SER A 131 -13.20 -4.98 -0.10
N ASN A 132 -14.44 -5.10 0.36
CA ASN A 132 -15.12 -6.38 0.57
C ASN A 132 -16.15 -6.62 -0.53
N VAL A 133 -15.83 -7.54 -1.43
CA VAL A 133 -16.74 -7.95 -2.54
C VAL A 133 -17.54 -9.22 -2.21
N ALA A 134 -17.40 -9.76 -0.99
CA ALA A 134 -18.23 -10.86 -0.49
C ALA A 134 -19.55 -10.38 0.10
N ASN A 135 -20.39 -11.30 0.55
CA ASN A 135 -21.70 -11.02 1.14
C ASN A 135 -21.71 -11.01 2.68
N LEU A 136 -20.56 -11.28 3.31
CA LEU A 136 -20.40 -11.30 4.77
C LEU A 136 -19.32 -10.31 5.18
N PRO A 137 -19.42 -9.70 6.38
CA PRO A 137 -18.35 -8.86 6.91
C PRO A 137 -17.03 -9.64 7.05
N ILE A 138 -15.92 -8.99 6.74
CA ILE A 138 -14.56 -9.53 6.89
C ILE A 138 -13.91 -8.82 8.07
N THR A 139 -13.30 -9.60 8.95
CA THR A 139 -12.56 -9.10 10.11
C THR A 139 -11.08 -8.96 9.77
N LEU A 140 -10.53 -7.77 9.95
CA LEU A 140 -9.12 -7.45 9.71
C LEU A 140 -8.44 -7.19 11.06
N TYR A 141 -7.48 -8.03 11.42
CA TYR A 141 -6.69 -7.88 12.65
C TYR A 141 -5.38 -7.15 12.36
N PRO A 142 -5.02 -6.09 13.12
CA PRO A 142 -3.70 -5.48 13.02
C PRO A 142 -2.59 -6.52 13.12
N GLY A 143 -1.55 -6.36 12.30
CA GLY A 143 -0.43 -7.31 12.25
C GLY A 143 -0.69 -8.60 11.49
N MET A 144 -1.88 -8.84 10.94
CA MET A 144 -2.10 -10.00 10.07
C MET A 144 -1.42 -9.81 8.71
N LYS A 145 -0.96 -10.89 8.09
CA LYS A 145 -0.45 -10.89 6.71
C LYS A 145 -1.58 -10.53 5.76
N ILE A 146 -1.50 -9.36 5.11
CA ILE A 146 -2.57 -8.80 4.27
C ILE A 146 -2.28 -8.89 2.78
N GLY A 147 -1.02 -8.78 2.41
CA GLY A 147 -0.56 -8.76 1.03
C GLY A 147 0.84 -9.30 0.89
N GLN A 148 1.39 -9.16 -0.29
CA GLN A 148 2.77 -9.52 -0.61
C GLN A 148 3.33 -8.53 -1.63
N ILE A 149 4.64 -8.30 -1.57
CA ILE A 149 5.35 -7.44 -2.51
C ILE A 149 6.41 -8.23 -3.26
N SER A 150 6.38 -8.17 -4.59
CA SER A 150 7.38 -8.77 -5.49
C SER A 150 8.26 -7.67 -6.06
N PHE A 151 9.52 -7.98 -6.34
CA PHE A 151 10.51 -7.04 -6.83
C PHE A 151 11.01 -7.45 -8.22
N PHE A 152 11.17 -6.46 -9.10
CA PHE A 152 11.56 -6.67 -10.49
C PHE A 152 12.72 -5.76 -10.84
N GLU A 153 13.81 -6.32 -11.36
CA GLU A 153 14.88 -5.52 -11.95
C GLU A 153 14.40 -4.86 -13.23
N MET A 154 14.70 -3.58 -13.36
CA MET A 154 14.48 -2.82 -14.58
C MET A 154 15.66 -3.03 -15.55
N THR A 155 15.41 -2.87 -16.83
CA THR A 155 16.46 -3.01 -17.88
C THR A 155 17.55 -1.94 -17.76
N THR A 156 17.20 -0.78 -17.23
CA THR A 156 18.08 0.34 -16.89
C THR A 156 17.50 1.06 -15.67
N PRO A 157 18.31 1.74 -14.86
CA PRO A 157 17.79 2.62 -13.81
C PRO A 157 16.90 3.72 -14.39
N ALA A 158 15.89 4.12 -13.63
CA ALA A 158 15.04 5.25 -14.00
C ALA A 158 15.84 6.56 -13.98
N ASP A 159 15.79 7.35 -15.06
CA ASP A 159 16.42 8.67 -15.11
C ASP A 159 15.81 9.63 -14.09
N ARG A 160 14.52 9.47 -13.80
CA ARG A 160 13.76 10.28 -12.85
C ARG A 160 12.98 9.36 -11.90
N PRO A 161 13.63 8.84 -10.83
CA PRO A 161 12.96 7.98 -9.85
C PRO A 161 11.80 8.70 -9.15
N TYR A 162 10.89 7.96 -8.57
CA TYR A 162 9.75 8.49 -7.82
C TYR A 162 10.22 9.48 -6.74
N GLY A 163 9.60 10.66 -6.71
CA GLY A 163 9.99 11.77 -5.86
C GLY A 163 10.96 12.77 -6.49
N SER A 164 11.40 12.55 -7.75
CA SER A 164 12.22 13.53 -8.47
C SER A 164 11.47 14.83 -8.71
N SER A 165 12.20 15.96 -8.69
CA SER A 165 11.64 17.28 -8.96
C SER A 165 10.90 17.33 -10.31
N GLY A 166 9.70 17.91 -10.30
CA GLY A 166 8.86 18.07 -11.50
C GLY A 166 8.21 16.77 -12.01
N LEU A 167 8.31 15.62 -11.31
CA LEU A 167 7.61 14.39 -11.67
C LEU A 167 6.15 14.38 -11.19
N GLY A 168 5.80 15.21 -10.21
CA GLY A 168 4.46 15.25 -9.63
C GLY A 168 4.16 14.08 -8.66
N SER A 169 5.20 13.44 -8.13
CA SER A 169 5.07 12.39 -7.12
C SER A 169 4.46 12.95 -5.83
N LYS A 170 3.43 12.30 -5.29
CA LYS A 170 2.62 12.85 -4.19
C LYS A 170 2.82 12.16 -2.84
N TYR A 171 3.32 10.92 -2.85
CA TYR A 171 3.22 10.04 -1.68
C TYR A 171 4.55 9.55 -1.12
N LYS A 172 5.70 10.00 -1.65
CA LYS A 172 7.02 9.62 -1.12
C LYS A 172 7.15 10.05 0.34
N GLY A 173 7.60 9.15 1.18
CA GLY A 173 7.74 9.38 2.62
C GLY A 173 6.44 9.29 3.42
N GLN A 174 5.33 8.86 2.81
CA GLN A 174 4.06 8.71 3.53
C GLN A 174 4.16 7.69 4.67
N ARG A 175 3.38 7.95 5.73
CA ARG A 175 3.21 7.07 6.87
C ARG A 175 1.72 6.85 7.13
N GLY A 176 1.35 5.61 7.43
CA GLY A 176 -0.04 5.24 7.63
C GLY A 176 -0.92 5.41 6.37
N PRO A 177 -2.24 5.20 6.47
CA PRO A 177 -3.16 5.32 5.35
C PRO A 177 -3.32 6.78 4.94
N THR A 178 -2.77 7.14 3.77
CA THR A 178 -2.76 8.51 3.25
C THR A 178 -3.95 8.73 2.31
N PRO A 179 -4.77 9.77 2.48
CA PRO A 179 -5.88 10.07 1.59
C PRO A 179 -5.40 10.55 0.22
N SER A 180 -6.31 10.54 -0.76
CA SER A 180 -6.00 10.97 -2.13
C SER A 180 -5.53 12.42 -2.17
N ARG A 181 -4.44 12.68 -2.91
CA ARG A 181 -3.92 14.00 -3.27
C ARG A 181 -4.12 14.30 -4.75
N TYR A 182 -5.11 13.70 -5.39
CA TYR A 182 -5.32 13.83 -6.83
C TYR A 182 -5.61 15.27 -7.25
N SER A 183 -6.28 16.07 -6.41
CA SER A 183 -6.56 17.49 -6.64
C SER A 183 -5.31 18.35 -6.87
N GLU A 184 -4.14 17.92 -6.39
CA GLU A 184 -2.87 18.64 -6.64
C GLU A 184 -2.52 18.72 -8.13
N ASN A 185 -3.05 17.82 -8.98
CA ASN A 185 -2.87 17.87 -10.43
C ASN A 185 -3.54 19.09 -11.09
N PHE A 186 -4.49 19.73 -10.41
CA PHE A 186 -5.24 20.90 -10.90
C PHE A 186 -4.74 22.22 -10.30
N LYS A 187 -3.85 22.17 -9.31
CA LYS A 187 -3.20 23.38 -8.79
C LYS A 187 -2.21 23.86 -9.85
N LYS A 188 -2.42 25.10 -10.36
CA LYS A 188 -1.43 25.72 -11.25
C LYS A 188 -0.11 25.91 -10.48
N PRO A 189 1.05 25.70 -11.15
CA PRO A 189 2.35 25.98 -10.56
C PRO A 189 2.52 27.45 -10.22
#